data_96cebf284c0d2ba0a9daffae052bbf58
#
_entry.id   96cebf284c0d2ba0a9daffae052bbf58
#
_cell.length_a   1.000
_cell.length_b   1.000
_cell.length_c   1.000
_cell.angle_alpha   90.00
_cell.angle_beta   90.00
_cell.angle_gamma   90.00
#
_symmetry.space_group_name_H-M   'P 1'
#
loop_
_entity.id
_entity.type
_entity.pdbx_description
1 polymer ?
#
loop_
_entity_poly.entity_id
_entity_poly.type
_entity_poly.pdbx_seq_one_letter_code
_entity_poly.pdbx_strand_id
1 'polypeptide(L)'
;MISREKYLQQLIQFKDSDFIKVITGVRRSGKSVLLMQYRDYLLSQQISAENIIYLNFESFDYQWVKNADDFSQLINEKLKGSENKVYLLFDEIQFVDGWQKIINAVRVSFNSDIVITGSNANLLSGELATLLSGRYVAIKIYPLSFREYLLAKQVPVDSRLVDKYYLEYEQYGGFPSVVMADEPLKDTILSGIFDSIVLNDIAHRAGVKDTHILKSVILFLADNVGQLVNPSKISNTLTSERVPTSNHTINKYLELLENAFLFYKVQQYDIRGKGYLKTNAKYFIVDNGLRRHAIGKKAANYANRLENIVFLELLRRGYTLDVGRLDSKEIDFVARRADELLYVQVTYQIPENTHETDNLLHIRDNHKKIVITGKYDERRQIDGIPLIYIVDWLLESDE
;
A
#
# COMPACT_ATOMS: atom_id res chain seq x y z
N MET A 1 12.69 6.48 -16.20
CA MET A 1 12.11 6.47 -14.83
C MET A 1 10.60 6.50 -14.97
N ILE A 2 9.83 5.65 -14.27
CA ILE A 2 8.35 5.62 -14.36
C ILE A 2 7.82 6.81 -13.58
N SER A 3 7.01 7.67 -14.22
CA SER A 3 6.38 8.81 -13.55
C SER A 3 5.34 8.35 -12.53
N ARG A 4 5.38 8.94 -11.33
CA ARG A 4 4.42 8.73 -10.23
C ARG A 4 3.60 10.00 -10.02
N GLU A 5 2.99 10.50 -11.11
CA GLU A 5 2.40 11.84 -11.20
C GLU A 5 1.44 12.15 -10.05
N LYS A 6 0.51 11.27 -9.74
CA LYS A 6 -0.45 11.46 -8.63
C LYS A 6 0.23 11.78 -7.30
N TYR A 7 1.29 11.03 -6.95
CA TYR A 7 2.02 11.22 -5.69
C TYR A 7 2.95 12.43 -5.75
N LEU A 8 3.54 12.70 -6.93
CA LEU A 8 4.36 13.88 -7.13
C LEU A 8 3.53 15.16 -6.95
N GLN A 9 2.32 15.20 -7.52
CA GLN A 9 1.40 16.33 -7.34
C GLN A 9 1.01 16.53 -5.86
N GLN A 10 0.81 15.47 -5.10
CA GLN A 10 0.59 15.57 -3.66
C GLN A 10 1.78 16.23 -2.93
N LEU A 11 3.01 15.85 -3.27
CA LEU A 11 4.21 16.50 -2.71
C LEU A 11 4.27 17.98 -3.07
N ILE A 12 3.97 18.32 -4.34
CA ILE A 12 3.97 19.70 -4.86
C ILE A 12 2.91 20.56 -4.15
N GLN A 13 1.73 20.03 -3.89
CA GLN A 13 0.67 20.75 -3.17
C GLN A 13 1.08 21.16 -1.74
N PHE A 14 1.94 20.37 -1.10
CA PHE A 14 2.47 20.67 0.23
C PHE A 14 3.87 21.30 0.21
N LYS A 15 4.38 21.66 -0.98
CA LYS A 15 5.65 22.38 -1.10
C LYS A 15 5.57 23.73 -0.36
N ASP A 16 6.64 24.06 0.32
CA ASP A 16 6.79 25.32 1.07
C ASP A 16 5.78 25.49 2.24
N SER A 17 5.07 24.45 2.62
CA SER A 17 4.22 24.45 3.81
C SER A 17 5.01 24.04 5.07
N ASP A 18 4.44 24.32 6.26
CA ASP A 18 5.01 23.90 7.54
C ASP A 18 4.90 22.39 7.81
N PHE A 19 4.25 21.65 6.89
CA PHE A 19 4.07 20.20 7.06
C PHE A 19 5.30 19.42 6.60
N ILE A 20 5.74 18.47 7.43
CA ILE A 20 6.68 17.45 7.02
C ILE A 20 5.94 16.43 6.13
N LYS A 21 6.44 16.20 4.93
CA LYS A 21 5.88 15.19 4.00
C LYS A 21 6.50 13.84 4.31
N VAL A 22 5.67 12.87 4.68
CA VAL A 22 6.10 11.51 5.06
C VAL A 22 5.65 10.52 4.00
N ILE A 23 6.56 10.06 3.17
CA ILE A 23 6.30 9.06 2.14
C ILE A 23 6.47 7.67 2.74
N THR A 24 5.37 6.91 2.83
CA THR A 24 5.39 5.53 3.34
C THR A 24 4.92 4.53 2.29
N GLY A 25 5.22 3.27 2.51
CA GLY A 25 4.80 2.17 1.64
C GLY A 25 5.77 1.01 1.66
N VAL A 26 5.34 -0.11 1.13
CA VAL A 26 6.13 -1.35 1.11
C VAL A 26 7.52 -1.14 0.50
N ARG A 27 8.50 -1.91 0.96
CA ARG A 27 9.85 -1.91 0.36
C ARG A 27 9.77 -2.15 -1.16
N ARG A 28 10.60 -1.43 -1.94
CA ARG A 28 10.67 -1.48 -3.42
C ARG A 28 9.42 -1.00 -4.17
N SER A 29 8.49 -0.29 -3.53
CA SER A 29 7.35 0.35 -4.20
C SER A 29 7.71 1.63 -4.98
N GLY A 30 8.94 2.14 -4.86
CA GLY A 30 9.42 3.33 -5.58
C GLY A 30 9.45 4.61 -4.76
N LYS A 31 9.52 4.55 -3.42
CA LYS A 31 9.65 5.73 -2.53
C LYS A 31 10.83 6.63 -2.89
N SER A 32 12.03 6.05 -2.98
CA SER A 32 13.25 6.77 -3.35
C SER A 32 13.16 7.39 -4.75
N VAL A 33 12.52 6.68 -5.69
CA VAL A 33 12.28 7.20 -7.05
C VAL A 33 11.36 8.42 -7.01
N LEU A 34 10.28 8.39 -6.24
CA LEU A 34 9.39 9.54 -6.06
C LEU A 34 10.13 10.73 -5.43
N LEU A 35 10.99 10.47 -4.45
CA LEU A 35 11.81 11.51 -3.81
C LEU A 35 12.78 12.14 -4.80
N MET A 36 13.38 11.35 -5.71
CA MET A 36 14.22 11.86 -6.80
C MET A 36 13.41 12.64 -7.85
N GLN A 37 12.18 12.22 -8.18
CA GLN A 37 11.29 13.00 -9.05
C GLN A 37 10.94 14.36 -8.43
N TYR A 38 10.72 14.40 -7.12
CA TYR A 38 10.48 15.64 -6.42
C TYR A 38 11.73 16.56 -6.43
N ARG A 39 12.93 16.00 -6.22
CA ARG A 39 14.19 16.74 -6.38
C ARG A 39 14.32 17.34 -7.78
N ASP A 40 14.08 16.54 -8.81
CA ASP A 40 14.18 17.00 -10.20
C ASP A 40 13.13 18.08 -10.51
N TYR A 41 11.93 17.97 -9.92
CA TYR A 41 10.93 19.04 -9.97
C TYR A 41 11.46 20.33 -9.31
N LEU A 42 12.05 20.28 -8.11
CA LEU A 42 12.61 21.45 -7.43
C LEU A 42 13.69 22.14 -8.28
N LEU A 43 14.58 21.37 -8.91
CA LEU A 43 15.58 21.89 -9.84
C LEU A 43 14.93 22.56 -11.06
N SER A 44 13.85 22.00 -11.60
CA SER A 44 13.10 22.62 -12.71
C SER A 44 12.45 23.95 -12.33
N GLN A 45 12.16 24.16 -11.04
CA GLN A 45 11.67 25.41 -10.49
C GLN A 45 12.79 26.42 -10.18
N GLN A 46 14.00 26.20 -10.72
CA GLN A 46 15.18 27.05 -10.55
C GLN A 46 15.68 27.19 -9.09
N ILE A 47 15.33 26.23 -8.24
CA ILE A 47 15.90 26.13 -6.89
C ILE A 47 17.36 25.67 -7.03
N SER A 48 18.30 26.41 -6.41
CA SER A 48 19.71 26.05 -6.45
C SER A 48 19.95 24.64 -5.87
N ALA A 49 20.79 23.86 -6.54
CA ALA A 49 21.15 22.52 -6.09
C ALA A 49 21.79 22.51 -4.68
N GLU A 50 22.45 23.60 -4.29
CA GLU A 50 23.03 23.77 -2.94
C GLU A 50 21.97 23.84 -1.85
N ASN A 51 20.75 24.27 -2.19
CA ASN A 51 19.62 24.34 -1.26
C ASN A 51 18.80 23.04 -1.22
N ILE A 52 19.16 22.01 -1.99
CA ILE A 52 18.47 20.72 -2.02
C ILE A 52 19.41 19.65 -1.45
N ILE A 53 19.15 19.22 -0.22
CA ILE A 53 19.98 18.24 0.50
C ILE A 53 19.26 16.90 0.47
N TYR A 54 19.82 15.93 -0.27
CA TYR A 54 19.33 14.55 -0.32
C TYR A 54 20.26 13.64 0.46
N LEU A 55 19.74 12.94 1.46
CA LEU A 55 20.45 11.97 2.29
C LEU A 55 19.73 10.63 2.28
N ASN A 56 20.40 9.57 1.82
CA ASN A 56 19.90 8.21 1.86
C ASN A 56 20.62 7.41 2.95
N PHE A 57 19.93 7.09 4.04
CA PHE A 57 20.52 6.41 5.21
C PHE A 57 20.77 4.90 4.99
N GLU A 58 20.35 4.34 3.86
CA GLU A 58 20.77 2.98 3.43
C GLU A 58 22.11 3.02 2.66
N SER A 59 22.56 4.21 2.22
CA SER A 59 23.82 4.39 1.48
C SER A 59 25.04 4.21 2.37
N PHE A 60 26.12 3.68 1.78
CA PHE A 60 27.43 3.54 2.44
C PHE A 60 27.95 4.84 3.06
N ASP A 61 27.69 5.98 2.38
CA ASP A 61 28.17 7.30 2.83
C ASP A 61 27.59 7.74 4.17
N TYR A 62 26.40 7.21 4.53
CA TYR A 62 25.65 7.60 5.74
C TYR A 62 25.43 6.45 6.73
N GLN A 63 26.07 5.28 6.52
CA GLN A 63 25.97 4.14 7.43
C GLN A 63 26.49 4.41 8.84
N TRP A 64 27.30 5.43 9.02
CA TRP A 64 27.80 5.85 10.32
C TRP A 64 26.77 6.59 11.16
N VAL A 65 25.73 7.18 10.56
CA VAL A 65 24.64 7.89 11.23
C VAL A 65 23.67 6.88 11.81
N LYS A 66 23.80 6.57 13.10
CA LYS A 66 22.98 5.54 13.75
C LYS A 66 21.95 6.10 14.72
N ASN A 67 22.19 7.27 15.28
CA ASN A 67 21.39 7.86 16.35
C ASN A 67 21.19 9.37 16.15
N ALA A 68 20.45 9.97 17.08
CA ALA A 68 20.11 11.39 17.03
C ALA A 68 21.36 12.31 17.09
N ASP A 69 22.41 11.92 17.80
CA ASP A 69 23.62 12.76 17.94
C ASP A 69 24.40 12.77 16.63
N ASP A 70 24.62 11.62 16.02
CA ASP A 70 25.25 11.50 14.69
C ASP A 70 24.47 12.30 13.65
N PHE A 71 23.12 12.19 13.68
CA PHE A 71 22.25 12.88 12.76
C PHE A 71 22.30 14.41 12.97
N SER A 72 22.31 14.85 14.22
CA SER A 72 22.46 16.28 14.57
C SER A 72 23.79 16.83 14.03
N GLN A 73 24.90 16.10 14.21
CA GLN A 73 26.20 16.49 13.69
C GLN A 73 26.17 16.64 12.15
N LEU A 74 25.65 15.64 11.46
CA LEU A 74 25.53 15.67 9.99
C LEU A 74 24.70 16.87 9.51
N ILE A 75 23.56 17.12 10.13
CA ILE A 75 22.67 18.23 9.75
C ILE A 75 23.35 19.58 10.00
N ASN A 76 24.01 19.76 11.16
CA ASN A 76 24.75 20.99 11.46
C ASN A 76 25.87 21.26 10.43
N GLU A 77 26.57 20.22 10.00
CA GLU A 77 27.59 20.33 8.94
C GLU A 77 26.97 20.75 7.60
N LYS A 78 25.88 20.10 7.18
CA LYS A 78 25.20 20.37 5.90
C LYS A 78 24.51 21.72 5.85
N LEU A 79 23.98 22.21 6.97
CA LEU A 79 23.25 23.48 7.04
C LEU A 79 24.11 24.67 7.51
N LYS A 80 25.40 24.46 7.73
CA LYS A 80 26.32 25.52 8.18
C LYS A 80 26.39 26.65 7.14
N GLY A 81 25.95 27.86 7.55
CA GLY A 81 25.96 29.06 6.67
C GLY A 81 24.78 29.11 5.69
N SER A 82 23.79 28.27 5.81
CA SER A 82 22.57 28.34 4.98
C SER A 82 21.70 29.51 5.47
N GLU A 83 21.58 30.59 4.67
CA GLU A 83 20.69 31.72 4.91
C GLU A 83 19.36 31.58 4.15
N ASN A 84 19.33 30.80 3.08
CA ASN A 84 18.18 30.59 2.22
C ASN A 84 17.33 29.41 2.71
N LYS A 85 16.11 29.30 2.13
CA LYS A 85 15.26 28.13 2.33
C LYS A 85 15.94 26.88 1.79
N VAL A 86 15.96 25.81 2.58
CA VAL A 86 16.54 24.51 2.24
C VAL A 86 15.47 23.46 2.08
N TYR A 87 15.66 22.55 1.12
CA TYR A 87 14.80 21.39 0.86
C TYR A 87 15.54 20.14 1.32
N LEU A 88 15.02 19.52 2.35
CA LEU A 88 15.65 18.39 3.02
C LEU A 88 14.91 17.09 2.64
N LEU A 89 15.58 16.22 1.91
CA LEU A 89 15.04 14.99 1.37
C LEU A 89 15.75 13.80 2.05
N PHE A 90 15.10 13.19 3.03
CA PHE A 90 15.65 12.08 3.83
C PHE A 90 15.04 10.75 3.42
N ASP A 91 15.86 9.91 2.80
CA ASP A 91 15.43 8.59 2.33
C ASP A 91 15.77 7.51 3.35
N GLU A 92 14.77 6.62 3.63
CA GLU A 92 14.85 5.51 4.60
C GLU A 92 15.29 5.97 6.01
N ILE A 93 14.67 7.05 6.52
CA ILE A 93 15.03 7.72 7.79
C ILE A 93 14.99 6.78 9.01
N GLN A 94 14.24 5.67 8.95
CA GLN A 94 14.11 4.71 10.05
C GLN A 94 15.42 3.96 10.37
N PHE A 95 16.49 4.13 9.61
CA PHE A 95 17.81 3.62 9.95
C PHE A 95 18.55 4.44 11.02
N VAL A 96 17.99 5.59 11.40
CA VAL A 96 18.54 6.51 12.42
C VAL A 96 17.67 6.47 13.65
N ASP A 97 18.20 5.99 14.78
CA ASP A 97 17.44 5.98 16.03
C ASP A 97 17.24 7.42 16.58
N GLY A 98 16.01 7.74 17.01
CA GLY A 98 15.68 9.06 17.59
C GLY A 98 15.64 10.22 16.59
N TRP A 99 15.59 9.94 15.29
CA TRP A 99 15.53 10.93 14.19
C TRP A 99 14.41 11.97 14.37
N GLN A 100 13.29 11.59 15.00
CA GLN A 100 12.11 12.43 15.16
C GLN A 100 12.42 13.74 15.89
N LYS A 101 13.28 13.68 16.92
CA LYS A 101 13.70 14.86 17.70
C LYS A 101 14.49 15.82 16.84
N ILE A 102 15.39 15.31 16.00
CA ILE A 102 16.23 16.13 15.12
C ILE A 102 15.40 16.78 14.02
N ILE A 103 14.50 16.02 13.38
CA ILE A 103 13.60 16.57 12.35
C ILE A 103 12.73 17.70 12.91
N ASN A 104 12.20 17.55 14.13
CA ASN A 104 11.44 18.62 14.77
C ASN A 104 12.33 19.85 15.10
N ALA A 105 13.54 19.63 15.57
CA ALA A 105 14.49 20.72 15.84
C ALA A 105 14.86 21.48 14.56
N VAL A 106 15.15 20.76 13.47
CA VAL A 106 15.46 21.34 12.15
C VAL A 106 14.30 22.18 11.63
N ARG A 107 13.06 21.66 11.70
CA ARG A 107 11.86 22.39 11.28
C ARG A 107 11.67 23.72 12.04
N VAL A 108 12.03 23.75 13.33
CA VAL A 108 11.88 24.95 14.15
C VAL A 108 13.02 25.95 13.94
N SER A 109 14.24 25.44 13.71
CA SER A 109 15.47 26.27 13.72
C SER A 109 15.87 26.77 12.34
N PHE A 110 15.40 26.16 11.26
CA PHE A 110 15.78 26.48 9.89
C PHE A 110 14.56 26.75 9.01
N ASN A 111 14.69 27.67 8.07
CA ASN A 111 13.71 27.83 6.99
C ASN A 111 13.81 26.62 6.04
N SER A 112 13.06 25.57 6.32
CA SER A 112 13.22 24.29 5.63
C SER A 112 11.89 23.72 5.14
N ASP A 113 11.96 23.00 4.03
CA ASP A 113 10.93 22.13 3.50
C ASP A 113 11.41 20.67 3.65
N ILE A 114 10.68 19.83 4.39
CA ILE A 114 11.18 18.51 4.78
C ILE A 114 10.32 17.42 4.17
N VAL A 115 10.97 16.48 3.48
CA VAL A 115 10.36 15.22 2.99
C VAL A 115 11.15 14.05 3.54
N ILE A 116 10.47 13.10 4.13
CA ILE A 116 11.08 11.87 4.66
C ILE A 116 10.45 10.64 4.03
N THR A 117 11.19 9.56 3.88
CA THR A 117 10.66 8.27 3.44
C THR A 117 10.94 7.15 4.43
N GLY A 118 10.10 6.12 4.37
CA GLY A 118 10.36 4.85 5.06
C GLY A 118 9.42 3.72 4.71
N SER A 119 9.90 2.50 4.95
CA SER A 119 9.22 1.26 4.59
C SER A 119 8.39 0.64 5.72
N ASN A 120 8.09 1.38 6.78
CA ASN A 120 7.37 0.87 7.95
C ASN A 120 6.27 1.83 8.39
N ALA A 121 5.09 1.29 8.76
CA ALA A 121 3.95 2.06 9.28
C ALA A 121 4.27 2.72 10.63
N ASN A 122 5.19 2.17 11.40
CA ASN A 122 5.64 2.76 12.66
C ASN A 122 6.29 4.14 12.49
N LEU A 123 6.70 4.51 11.26
CA LEU A 123 7.10 5.89 10.97
C LEU A 123 6.01 6.91 11.32
N LEU A 124 4.74 6.52 11.22
CA LEU A 124 3.57 7.38 11.45
C LEU A 124 2.96 7.20 12.86
N SER A 125 3.53 6.32 13.68
CA SER A 125 3.02 5.97 15.01
C SER A 125 4.00 6.39 16.12
N GLY A 126 3.56 6.29 17.37
CA GLY A 126 4.41 6.49 18.53
C GLY A 126 4.97 7.92 18.65
N GLU A 127 6.30 8.06 18.69
CA GLU A 127 6.97 9.35 18.92
C GLU A 127 6.70 10.37 17.82
N LEU A 128 6.57 9.95 16.53
CA LEU A 128 6.23 10.88 15.47
C LEU A 128 4.83 11.48 15.69
N ALA A 129 3.85 10.64 16.00
CA ALA A 129 2.49 11.11 16.25
C ALA A 129 2.44 12.07 17.44
N THR A 130 3.31 11.89 18.44
CA THR A 130 3.37 12.73 19.64
C THR A 130 4.17 14.01 19.41
N LEU A 131 5.40 13.91 18.86
CA LEU A 131 6.30 15.05 18.69
C LEU A 131 5.91 15.96 17.52
N LEU A 132 5.33 15.41 16.47
CA LEU A 132 4.95 16.13 15.26
C LEU A 132 3.43 16.16 15.06
N SER A 133 2.65 16.01 16.13
CA SER A 133 1.19 15.98 16.09
C SER A 133 0.62 17.16 15.29
N GLY A 134 -0.14 16.86 14.24
CA GLY A 134 -0.75 17.87 13.37
C GLY A 134 0.23 18.63 12.46
N ARG A 135 1.49 18.20 12.36
CA ARG A 135 2.55 18.89 11.59
C ARG A 135 3.18 18.03 10.49
N TYR A 136 2.55 16.93 10.13
CA TYR A 136 2.97 16.10 8.99
C TYR A 136 1.78 15.70 8.14
N VAL A 137 2.07 15.40 6.88
CA VAL A 137 1.14 14.79 5.94
C VAL A 137 1.72 13.47 5.46
N ALA A 138 0.89 12.42 5.50
CA ALA A 138 1.30 11.09 5.08
C ALA A 138 0.90 10.85 3.63
N ILE A 139 1.89 10.48 2.80
CA ILE A 139 1.70 10.08 1.40
C ILE A 139 2.03 8.60 1.32
N LYS A 140 1.00 7.77 1.23
CA LYS A 140 1.16 6.32 1.16
C LYS A 140 1.24 5.87 -0.29
N ILE A 141 2.39 5.33 -0.69
CA ILE A 141 2.57 4.81 -2.04
C ILE A 141 2.44 3.29 -2.09
N TYR A 142 1.89 2.83 -3.19
CA TYR A 142 1.67 1.41 -3.49
C TYR A 142 2.54 0.99 -4.69
N PRO A 143 2.73 -0.31 -4.96
CA PRO A 143 3.19 -0.77 -6.27
C PRO A 143 2.38 -0.10 -7.40
N LEU A 144 2.86 -0.10 -8.62
CA LEU A 144 2.23 0.60 -9.74
C LEU A 144 0.75 0.23 -9.88
N SER A 145 -0.11 1.22 -10.12
CA SER A 145 -1.48 0.99 -10.59
C SER A 145 -1.47 0.41 -12.00
N PHE A 146 -2.60 -0.10 -12.47
CA PHE A 146 -2.66 -0.63 -13.84
C PHE A 146 -2.38 0.46 -14.89
N ARG A 147 -2.83 1.68 -14.67
CA ARG A 147 -2.52 2.82 -15.54
C ARG A 147 -1.01 3.13 -15.56
N GLU A 148 -0.35 3.15 -14.39
CA GLU A 148 1.11 3.32 -14.28
C GLU A 148 1.87 2.14 -14.88
N TYR A 149 1.32 0.93 -14.77
CA TYR A 149 1.84 -0.27 -15.43
C TYR A 149 1.85 -0.14 -16.95
N LEU A 150 0.72 0.28 -17.56
CA LEU A 150 0.65 0.53 -19.00
C LEU A 150 1.62 1.62 -19.45
N LEU A 151 1.73 2.71 -18.67
CA LEU A 151 2.71 3.76 -18.91
C LEU A 151 4.15 3.22 -18.90
N ALA A 152 4.49 2.37 -17.92
CA ALA A 152 5.80 1.73 -17.83
C ALA A 152 6.09 0.80 -19.02
N LYS A 153 5.07 0.13 -19.55
CA LYS A 153 5.16 -0.72 -20.74
C LYS A 153 5.04 0.07 -22.06
N GLN A 154 4.84 1.39 -21.99
CA GLN A 154 4.62 2.25 -23.16
C GLN A 154 3.42 1.81 -24.00
N VAL A 155 2.36 1.33 -23.36
CA VAL A 155 1.13 0.87 -23.99
C VAL A 155 0.05 1.95 -23.82
N PRO A 156 -0.50 2.50 -24.91
CA PRO A 156 -1.62 3.43 -24.84
C PRO A 156 -2.86 2.78 -24.22
N VAL A 157 -3.63 3.56 -23.46
CA VAL A 157 -4.83 3.05 -22.74
C VAL A 157 -5.97 2.61 -23.67
N ASP A 158 -5.98 3.07 -24.91
CA ASP A 158 -6.92 2.71 -25.99
C ASP A 158 -6.41 1.56 -26.87
N SER A 159 -5.25 0.97 -26.53
CA SER A 159 -4.67 -0.15 -27.28
C SER A 159 -5.51 -1.42 -27.15
N ARG A 160 -5.66 -2.18 -28.24
CA ARG A 160 -6.26 -3.52 -28.23
C ARG A 160 -5.49 -4.55 -27.40
N LEU A 161 -4.29 -4.21 -26.93
CA LEU A 161 -3.45 -5.07 -26.11
C LEU A 161 -3.70 -4.89 -24.60
N VAL A 162 -4.56 -3.97 -24.19
CA VAL A 162 -4.79 -3.62 -22.77
C VAL A 162 -5.22 -4.85 -21.96
N ASP A 163 -6.14 -5.66 -22.45
CA ASP A 163 -6.59 -6.89 -21.77
C ASP A 163 -5.45 -7.91 -21.58
N LYS A 164 -4.56 -8.05 -22.59
CA LYS A 164 -3.37 -8.90 -22.44
C LYS A 164 -2.46 -8.42 -21.33
N TYR A 165 -2.23 -7.11 -21.24
CA TYR A 165 -1.40 -6.52 -20.19
C TYR A 165 -2.09 -6.54 -18.83
N TYR A 166 -3.43 -6.51 -18.80
CA TYR A 166 -4.18 -6.70 -17.57
C TYR A 166 -3.96 -8.11 -16.99
N LEU A 167 -4.01 -9.15 -17.81
CA LEU A 167 -3.72 -10.53 -17.38
C LEU A 167 -2.30 -10.67 -16.83
N GLU A 168 -1.32 -10.00 -17.43
CA GLU A 168 0.05 -9.97 -16.92
C GLU A 168 0.15 -9.23 -15.58
N TYR A 169 -0.51 -8.06 -15.46
CA TYR A 169 -0.62 -7.29 -14.24
C TYR A 169 -1.32 -8.05 -13.11
N GLU A 170 -2.45 -8.72 -13.41
CA GLU A 170 -3.16 -9.58 -12.47
C GLU A 170 -2.27 -10.69 -11.91
N GLN A 171 -1.41 -11.24 -12.75
CA GLN A 171 -0.55 -12.38 -12.41
C GLN A 171 0.71 -11.97 -11.66
N TYR A 172 1.42 -10.93 -12.12
CA TYR A 172 2.75 -10.55 -11.65
C TYR A 172 2.76 -9.29 -10.79
N GLY A 173 1.63 -8.60 -10.67
CA GLY A 173 1.51 -7.40 -9.87
C GLY A 173 2.14 -6.15 -10.48
N GLY A 174 2.33 -5.14 -9.62
CA GLY A 174 2.77 -3.80 -10.01
C GLY A 174 4.13 -3.37 -9.42
N PHE A 175 4.96 -4.25 -8.86
CA PHE A 175 6.29 -3.84 -8.43
C PHE A 175 7.13 -3.33 -9.60
N PRO A 176 7.69 -2.10 -9.55
CA PRO A 176 8.37 -1.49 -10.70
C PRO A 176 9.45 -2.37 -11.33
N SER A 177 10.27 -3.03 -10.51
CA SER A 177 11.33 -3.93 -11.00
C SER A 177 10.79 -5.19 -11.68
N VAL A 178 9.63 -5.70 -11.26
CA VAL A 178 8.94 -6.84 -11.88
C VAL A 178 8.30 -6.43 -13.20
N VAL A 179 7.67 -5.26 -13.22
CA VAL A 179 7.01 -4.71 -14.42
C VAL A 179 8.03 -4.49 -15.54
N MET A 180 9.23 -3.98 -15.20
CA MET A 180 10.29 -3.69 -16.19
C MET A 180 11.09 -4.91 -16.61
N ALA A 181 10.92 -6.04 -15.94
CA ALA A 181 11.67 -7.26 -16.23
C ALA A 181 11.05 -8.12 -17.35
N ASP A 182 11.88 -8.88 -18.03
CA ASP A 182 11.46 -9.94 -18.92
C ASP A 182 10.79 -11.08 -18.14
N GLU A 183 9.82 -11.75 -18.78
CA GLU A 183 8.98 -12.76 -18.12
C GLU A 183 9.77 -13.84 -17.35
N PRO A 184 10.87 -14.43 -17.88
CA PRO A 184 11.63 -15.46 -17.16
C PRO A 184 12.25 -14.97 -15.84
N LEU A 185 12.49 -13.67 -15.68
CA LEU A 185 13.12 -13.08 -14.51
C LEU A 185 12.16 -12.67 -13.42
N LYS A 186 10.87 -12.52 -13.73
CA LYS A 186 9.87 -11.97 -12.81
C LYS A 186 9.71 -12.78 -11.53
N ASP A 187 9.62 -14.09 -11.62
CA ASP A 187 9.48 -14.97 -10.44
C ASP A 187 10.73 -14.86 -9.52
N THR A 188 11.93 -14.74 -10.10
CA THR A 188 13.18 -14.54 -9.33
C THR A 188 13.21 -13.18 -8.62
N ILE A 189 12.76 -12.12 -9.30
CA ILE A 189 12.69 -10.77 -8.72
C ILE A 189 11.66 -10.74 -7.60
N LEU A 190 10.47 -11.35 -7.80
CA LEU A 190 9.44 -11.46 -6.78
C LEU A 190 9.95 -12.20 -5.54
N SER A 191 10.70 -13.30 -5.70
CA SER A 191 11.36 -13.99 -4.60
C SER A 191 12.28 -13.06 -3.81
N GLY A 192 13.16 -12.33 -4.49
CA GLY A 192 14.06 -11.39 -3.84
C GLY A 192 13.35 -10.23 -3.11
N ILE A 193 12.22 -9.75 -3.65
CA ILE A 193 11.39 -8.74 -2.99
C ILE A 193 10.75 -9.33 -1.73
N PHE A 194 10.13 -10.51 -1.85
CA PHE A 194 9.48 -11.21 -0.75
C PHE A 194 10.46 -11.48 0.40
N ASP A 195 11.61 -12.07 0.10
CA ASP A 195 12.63 -12.36 1.11
C ASP A 195 13.16 -11.07 1.77
N SER A 196 13.36 -10.00 1.01
CA SER A 196 13.78 -8.71 1.55
C SER A 196 12.76 -8.13 2.54
N ILE A 197 11.46 -8.21 2.25
CA ILE A 197 10.41 -7.75 3.15
C ILE A 197 10.35 -8.65 4.40
N VAL A 198 10.30 -9.97 4.22
CA VAL A 198 10.13 -10.92 5.33
C VAL A 198 11.33 -10.94 6.25
N LEU A 199 12.54 -10.95 5.70
CA LEU A 199 13.77 -11.09 6.50
C LEU A 199 14.22 -9.75 7.08
N ASN A 200 14.28 -8.68 6.27
CA ASN A 200 14.84 -7.40 6.71
C ASN A 200 13.81 -6.53 7.42
N ASP A 201 12.62 -6.35 6.84
CA ASP A 201 11.64 -5.42 7.38
C ASP A 201 10.78 -6.03 8.50
N ILE A 202 10.65 -7.36 8.54
CA ILE A 202 9.85 -8.04 9.57
C ILE A 202 10.73 -8.77 10.57
N ALA A 203 11.44 -9.83 10.14
CA ALA A 203 12.12 -10.71 11.08
C ALA A 203 13.27 -10.02 11.82
N HIS A 204 14.16 -9.33 11.11
CA HIS A 204 15.33 -8.67 11.70
C HIS A 204 14.91 -7.54 12.65
N ARG A 205 14.02 -6.64 12.21
CA ARG A 205 13.58 -5.50 13.04
C ARG A 205 12.81 -5.91 14.29
N ALA A 206 11.96 -6.94 14.18
CA ALA A 206 11.16 -7.41 15.31
C ALA A 206 11.87 -8.44 16.20
N GLY A 207 13.12 -8.79 15.90
CA GLY A 207 13.87 -9.82 16.62
C GLY A 207 13.18 -11.20 16.56
N VAL A 208 12.50 -11.52 15.45
CA VAL A 208 11.82 -12.80 15.26
C VAL A 208 12.87 -13.89 15.06
N LYS A 209 13.04 -14.77 16.06
CA LYS A 209 14.00 -15.87 16.00
C LYS A 209 13.52 -17.02 15.13
N ASP A 210 12.22 -17.34 15.19
CA ASP A 210 11.60 -18.42 14.42
C ASP A 210 10.81 -17.83 13.23
N THR A 211 11.46 -17.82 12.08
CA THR A 211 10.86 -17.35 10.83
C THR A 211 9.91 -18.38 10.20
N HIS A 212 9.90 -19.64 10.68
CA HIS A 212 9.05 -20.68 10.13
C HIS A 212 7.57 -20.39 10.39
N ILE A 213 7.20 -20.07 11.65
CA ILE A 213 5.82 -19.71 12.01
C ILE A 213 5.39 -18.44 11.25
N LEU A 214 6.26 -17.43 11.16
CA LEU A 214 5.99 -16.21 10.40
C LEU A 214 5.67 -16.54 8.94
N LYS A 215 6.49 -17.36 8.28
CA LYS A 215 6.25 -17.79 6.89
C LYS A 215 4.92 -18.57 6.76
N SER A 216 4.60 -19.46 7.71
CA SER A 216 3.33 -20.18 7.71
C SER A 216 2.12 -19.25 7.84
N VAL A 217 2.20 -18.20 8.66
CA VAL A 217 1.16 -17.16 8.75
C VAL A 217 1.02 -16.40 7.43
N ILE A 218 2.13 -16.04 6.79
CA ILE A 218 2.11 -15.37 5.49
C ILE A 218 1.45 -16.24 4.42
N LEU A 219 1.81 -17.53 4.35
CA LEU A 219 1.22 -18.48 3.42
C LEU A 219 -0.29 -18.64 3.65
N PHE A 220 -0.69 -18.79 4.92
CA PHE A 220 -2.11 -18.87 5.27
C PHE A 220 -2.88 -17.62 4.81
N LEU A 221 -2.38 -16.42 5.10
CA LEU A 221 -3.04 -15.17 4.70
C LEU A 221 -3.06 -15.00 3.17
N ALA A 222 -1.97 -15.33 2.48
CA ALA A 222 -1.90 -15.25 1.02
C ALA A 222 -2.89 -16.21 0.32
N ASP A 223 -3.12 -17.39 0.90
CA ASP A 223 -4.11 -18.35 0.39
C ASP A 223 -5.55 -17.89 0.68
N ASN A 224 -5.77 -17.23 1.81
CA ASN A 224 -7.07 -16.76 2.28
C ASN A 224 -7.31 -15.24 2.04
N VAL A 225 -6.65 -14.64 1.04
CA VAL A 225 -6.91 -13.23 0.66
C VAL A 225 -8.40 -13.04 0.36
N GLY A 226 -9.01 -11.98 0.92
CA GLY A 226 -10.43 -11.70 0.75
C GLY A 226 -11.37 -12.57 1.57
N GLN A 227 -10.87 -13.49 2.40
CA GLN A 227 -11.70 -14.30 3.30
C GLN A 227 -11.68 -13.77 4.73
N LEU A 228 -12.81 -13.92 5.43
CA LEU A 228 -12.88 -13.57 6.85
C LEU A 228 -12.07 -14.56 7.69
N VAL A 229 -11.12 -14.04 8.42
CA VAL A 229 -10.25 -14.77 9.33
C VAL A 229 -10.15 -14.09 10.69
N ASN A 230 -9.76 -14.86 11.69
CA ASN A 230 -9.39 -14.35 13.01
C ASN A 230 -8.18 -15.11 13.55
N PRO A 231 -7.49 -14.59 14.57
CA PRO A 231 -6.27 -15.21 15.11
C PRO A 231 -6.47 -16.66 15.56
N SER A 232 -7.63 -17.00 16.11
CA SER A 232 -7.94 -18.36 16.55
C SER A 232 -8.08 -19.33 15.36
N LYS A 233 -8.72 -18.90 14.27
CA LYS A 233 -8.81 -19.71 13.04
C LYS A 233 -7.41 -19.99 12.49
N ILE A 234 -6.54 -18.97 12.42
CA ILE A 234 -5.15 -19.12 11.95
C ILE A 234 -4.39 -20.09 12.86
N SER A 235 -4.40 -19.84 14.17
CA SER A 235 -3.69 -20.69 15.15
C SER A 235 -4.14 -22.14 15.10
N ASN A 236 -5.45 -22.40 15.03
CA ASN A 236 -5.99 -23.76 14.95
C ASN A 236 -5.59 -24.47 13.66
N THR A 237 -5.65 -23.78 12.51
CA THR A 237 -5.23 -24.34 11.23
C THR A 237 -3.75 -24.71 11.25
N LEU A 238 -2.87 -23.79 11.65
CA LEU A 238 -1.43 -24.05 11.71
C LEU A 238 -1.09 -25.18 12.68
N THR A 239 -1.77 -25.23 13.83
CA THR A 239 -1.59 -26.35 14.79
C THR A 239 -2.00 -27.69 14.18
N SER A 240 -3.09 -27.75 13.41
CA SER A 240 -3.50 -28.96 12.70
C SER A 240 -2.50 -29.39 11.61
N GLU A 241 -1.76 -28.45 11.06
CA GLU A 241 -0.67 -28.66 10.09
C GLU A 241 0.69 -28.93 10.77
N ARG A 242 0.71 -29.23 12.07
CA ARG A 242 1.88 -29.50 12.89
C ARG A 242 2.83 -28.29 13.08
N VAL A 243 2.29 -27.10 12.99
CA VAL A 243 2.97 -25.84 13.32
C VAL A 243 2.30 -25.22 14.57
N PRO A 244 2.58 -25.73 15.77
CA PRO A 244 1.90 -25.29 16.99
C PRO A 244 2.23 -23.83 17.29
N THR A 245 1.20 -23.02 17.49
CA THR A 245 1.34 -21.60 17.79
C THR A 245 0.20 -21.09 18.65
N SER A 246 0.38 -19.93 19.28
CA SER A 246 -0.63 -19.29 20.12
C SER A 246 -1.30 -18.10 19.43
N ASN A 247 -2.52 -17.78 19.87
CA ASN A 247 -3.21 -16.57 19.41
C ASN A 247 -2.40 -15.30 19.65
N HIS A 248 -1.63 -15.25 20.75
CA HIS A 248 -0.74 -14.12 21.05
C HIS A 248 0.35 -13.97 19.99
N THR A 249 1.01 -15.06 19.61
CA THR A 249 2.03 -15.08 18.55
C THR A 249 1.44 -14.69 17.21
N ILE A 250 0.24 -15.19 16.88
CA ILE A 250 -0.45 -14.83 15.65
C ILE A 250 -0.75 -13.32 15.61
N ASN A 251 -1.32 -12.76 16.68
CA ASN A 251 -1.60 -11.32 16.73
C ASN A 251 -0.33 -10.48 16.53
N LYS A 252 0.78 -10.85 17.18
CA LYS A 252 2.07 -10.18 16.99
C LYS A 252 2.52 -10.23 15.53
N TYR A 253 2.40 -11.38 14.87
CA TYR A 253 2.82 -11.51 13.48
C TYR A 253 1.89 -10.76 12.52
N LEU A 254 0.59 -10.74 12.77
CA LEU A 254 -0.35 -9.92 11.98
C LEU A 254 0.02 -8.44 12.06
N GLU A 255 0.30 -7.93 13.24
CA GLU A 255 0.76 -6.55 13.43
C GLU A 255 2.08 -6.26 12.69
N LEU A 256 3.04 -7.17 12.73
CA LEU A 256 4.30 -7.01 12.00
C LEU A 256 4.11 -6.99 10.48
N LEU A 257 3.19 -7.81 9.97
CA LEU A 257 2.84 -7.86 8.55
C LEU A 257 2.12 -6.59 8.07
N GLU A 258 1.24 -6.04 8.91
CA GLU A 258 0.57 -4.76 8.66
C GLU A 258 1.59 -3.61 8.70
N ASN A 259 2.49 -3.59 9.69
CA ASN A 259 3.53 -2.57 9.84
C ASN A 259 4.55 -2.56 8.68
N ALA A 260 4.84 -3.71 8.08
CA ALA A 260 5.67 -3.81 6.89
C ALA A 260 4.92 -3.49 5.58
N PHE A 261 3.65 -3.13 5.65
CA PHE A 261 2.77 -2.92 4.50
C PHE A 261 2.65 -4.15 3.58
N LEU A 262 2.92 -5.36 4.09
CA LEU A 262 2.78 -6.58 3.29
C LEU A 262 1.32 -7.01 3.21
N PHE A 263 0.58 -6.88 4.32
CA PHE A 263 -0.86 -7.11 4.38
C PHE A 263 -1.60 -5.90 4.95
N TYR A 264 -2.84 -5.76 4.54
CA TYR A 264 -3.79 -4.76 5.00
C TYR A 264 -4.98 -5.45 5.64
N LYS A 265 -5.25 -5.11 6.88
CA LYS A 265 -6.43 -5.57 7.61
C LYS A 265 -7.62 -4.70 7.29
N VAL A 266 -8.74 -5.33 6.92
CA VAL A 266 -10.03 -4.66 6.70
C VAL A 266 -11.04 -5.23 7.68
N GLN A 267 -11.59 -4.36 8.51
CA GLN A 267 -12.56 -4.74 9.53
C GLN A 267 -13.94 -4.95 8.93
N GLN A 268 -14.73 -5.79 9.58
CA GLN A 268 -16.13 -5.99 9.21
C GLN A 268 -17.00 -4.91 9.87
N TYR A 269 -17.83 -4.25 9.05
CA TYR A 269 -18.76 -3.20 9.44
C TYR A 269 -20.20 -3.65 9.25
N ASP A 270 -20.99 -3.59 10.32
CA ASP A 270 -22.43 -3.86 10.26
C ASP A 270 -23.16 -2.64 9.67
N ILE A 271 -23.67 -2.79 8.46
CA ILE A 271 -24.33 -1.68 7.71
C ILE A 271 -25.62 -1.25 8.42
N ARG A 272 -26.39 -2.19 8.99
CA ARG A 272 -27.64 -1.91 9.70
C ARG A 272 -27.38 -1.34 11.09
N GLY A 273 -26.52 -1.99 11.86
CA GLY A 273 -26.17 -1.61 13.23
C GLY A 273 -25.23 -0.42 13.31
N LYS A 274 -24.64 0.03 12.19
CA LYS A 274 -23.66 1.12 12.09
C LYS A 274 -22.49 0.97 13.07
N GLY A 275 -21.98 -0.23 13.20
CA GLY A 275 -20.90 -0.55 14.16
C GLY A 275 -19.88 -1.56 13.63
N TYR A 276 -18.66 -1.49 14.19
CA TYR A 276 -17.59 -2.43 13.85
C TYR A 276 -17.75 -3.76 14.58
N LEU A 277 -17.54 -4.85 13.84
CA LEU A 277 -17.54 -6.21 14.38
C LEU A 277 -16.10 -6.61 14.72
N LYS A 278 -15.83 -6.88 16.01
CA LYS A 278 -14.46 -7.04 16.54
C LYS A 278 -13.79 -8.39 16.25
N THR A 279 -14.52 -9.40 15.78
CA THR A 279 -14.04 -10.78 15.80
C THR A 279 -13.35 -11.24 14.53
N ASN A 280 -13.78 -10.76 13.36
CA ASN A 280 -13.28 -11.20 12.06
C ASN A 280 -12.80 -10.00 11.23
N ALA A 281 -11.80 -10.25 10.41
CA ALA A 281 -11.30 -9.28 9.43
C ALA A 281 -10.93 -10.00 8.13
N LYS A 282 -10.95 -9.30 7.00
CA LYS A 282 -10.28 -9.75 5.78
C LYS A 282 -8.86 -9.19 5.76
N TYR A 283 -7.96 -9.94 5.13
CA TYR A 283 -6.59 -9.49 4.87
C TYR A 283 -6.34 -9.47 3.38
N PHE A 284 -5.82 -8.34 2.89
CA PHE A 284 -5.43 -8.15 1.51
C PHE A 284 -3.93 -7.98 1.42
N ILE A 285 -3.32 -8.57 0.39
CA ILE A 285 -1.88 -8.46 0.18
C ILE A 285 -1.56 -7.24 -0.70
N VAL A 286 -0.42 -6.61 -0.46
CA VAL A 286 0.02 -5.41 -1.18
C VAL A 286 0.19 -5.58 -2.69
N ASP A 287 0.34 -6.84 -3.15
CA ASP A 287 0.61 -7.12 -4.57
C ASP A 287 0.30 -8.58 -4.92
N ASN A 288 -0.36 -8.79 -6.05
CA ASN A 288 -0.72 -10.15 -6.52
C ASN A 288 0.50 -10.98 -6.93
N GLY A 289 1.58 -10.34 -7.40
CA GLY A 289 2.82 -11.05 -7.70
C GLY A 289 3.46 -11.66 -6.46
N LEU A 290 3.46 -10.94 -5.33
CA LEU A 290 3.91 -11.51 -4.05
C LEU A 290 3.00 -12.63 -3.56
N ARG A 291 1.66 -12.50 -3.75
CA ARG A 291 0.74 -13.60 -3.47
C ARG A 291 1.08 -14.85 -4.29
N ARG A 292 1.27 -14.66 -5.61
CA ARG A 292 1.67 -15.74 -6.51
C ARG A 292 2.97 -16.40 -6.09
N HIS A 293 3.98 -15.61 -5.68
CA HIS A 293 5.23 -16.15 -5.18
C HIS A 293 5.01 -16.98 -3.90
N ALA A 294 4.24 -16.47 -2.94
CA ALA A 294 4.00 -17.13 -1.66
C ALA A 294 3.31 -18.50 -1.80
N ILE A 295 2.21 -18.58 -2.55
CA ILE A 295 1.36 -19.79 -2.62
C ILE A 295 1.56 -20.62 -3.91
N GLY A 296 2.46 -20.18 -4.79
CA GLY A 296 2.77 -20.86 -6.05
C GLY A 296 1.68 -20.73 -7.12
N LYS A 297 1.93 -21.39 -8.26
CA LYS A 297 1.05 -21.32 -9.45
C LYS A 297 -0.31 -22.01 -9.27
N LYS A 298 -0.48 -22.79 -8.20
CA LYS A 298 -1.71 -23.56 -7.93
C LYS A 298 -2.92 -22.69 -7.56
N ALA A 299 -2.70 -21.43 -7.22
CA ALA A 299 -3.76 -20.52 -6.84
C ALA A 299 -4.49 -19.93 -8.05
N ALA A 300 -5.21 -20.76 -8.78
CA ALA A 300 -6.13 -20.32 -9.84
C ALA A 300 -7.42 -19.68 -9.27
N ASN A 301 -7.36 -19.06 -8.11
CA ASN A 301 -8.51 -18.34 -7.58
C ASN A 301 -8.54 -16.91 -8.15
N TYR A 302 -9.12 -16.79 -9.34
CA TYR A 302 -9.29 -15.52 -10.04
C TYR A 302 -10.08 -14.49 -9.22
N ALA A 303 -11.10 -14.95 -8.49
CA ALA A 303 -11.94 -14.07 -7.67
C ALA A 303 -11.12 -13.34 -6.60
N ASN A 304 -10.29 -14.05 -5.84
CA ASN A 304 -9.47 -13.44 -4.80
C ASN A 304 -8.42 -12.46 -5.38
N ARG A 305 -7.87 -12.74 -6.58
CA ARG A 305 -6.94 -11.81 -7.26
C ARG A 305 -7.64 -10.54 -7.70
N LEU A 306 -8.83 -10.68 -8.26
CA LEU A 306 -9.65 -9.56 -8.69
C LEU A 306 -10.05 -8.69 -7.48
N GLU A 307 -10.55 -9.30 -6.41
CA GLU A 307 -10.92 -8.58 -5.18
C GLU A 307 -9.72 -7.83 -4.59
N ASN A 308 -8.51 -8.44 -4.61
CA ASN A 308 -7.29 -7.78 -4.15
C ASN A 308 -6.88 -6.58 -5.05
N ILE A 309 -7.07 -6.66 -6.36
CA ILE A 309 -6.82 -5.54 -7.28
C ILE A 309 -7.78 -4.40 -7.00
N VAL A 310 -9.08 -4.71 -6.86
CA VAL A 310 -10.11 -3.71 -6.54
C VAL A 310 -9.82 -3.04 -5.20
N PHE A 311 -9.46 -3.82 -4.18
CA PHE A 311 -9.05 -3.32 -2.88
C PHE A 311 -7.91 -2.29 -3.00
N LEU A 312 -6.82 -2.66 -3.67
CA LEU A 312 -5.65 -1.78 -3.81
C LEU A 312 -5.97 -0.53 -4.61
N GLU A 313 -6.81 -0.63 -5.63
CA GLU A 313 -7.19 0.52 -6.44
C GLU A 313 -8.10 1.49 -5.66
N LEU A 314 -9.04 0.98 -4.87
CA LEU A 314 -9.85 1.82 -3.97
C LEU A 314 -8.97 2.58 -2.97
N LEU A 315 -7.93 1.93 -2.40
CA LEU A 315 -6.97 2.62 -1.54
C LEU A 315 -6.19 3.71 -2.30
N ARG A 316 -5.76 3.45 -3.55
CA ARG A 316 -5.08 4.45 -4.41
C ARG A 316 -5.99 5.63 -4.72
N ARG A 317 -7.29 5.41 -4.85
CA ARG A 317 -8.30 6.45 -5.04
C ARG A 317 -8.64 7.21 -3.75
N GLY A 318 -7.99 6.84 -2.63
CA GLY A 318 -8.11 7.55 -1.34
C GLY A 318 -9.30 7.11 -0.49
N TYR A 319 -9.94 5.98 -0.80
CA TYR A 319 -11.01 5.45 0.03
C TYR A 319 -10.46 4.75 1.28
N THR A 320 -11.17 4.91 2.38
CA THR A 320 -11.10 4.03 3.55
C THR A 320 -12.08 2.90 3.36
N LEU A 321 -11.66 1.66 3.66
CA LEU A 321 -12.41 0.46 3.29
C LEU A 321 -12.80 -0.37 4.51
N ASP A 322 -14.02 -0.86 4.50
CA ASP A 322 -14.54 -1.88 5.39
C ASP A 322 -15.18 -3.02 4.59
N VAL A 323 -15.27 -4.21 5.18
CA VAL A 323 -16.12 -5.30 4.66
C VAL A 323 -17.53 -5.09 5.18
N GLY A 324 -18.50 -4.96 4.29
CA GLY A 324 -19.87 -4.76 4.69
C GLY A 324 -20.53 -6.06 5.17
N ARG A 325 -21.31 -5.99 6.25
CA ARG A 325 -22.23 -7.03 6.68
C ARG A 325 -23.64 -6.48 6.76
N LEU A 326 -24.57 -7.13 6.08
CA LEU A 326 -25.99 -6.84 6.16
C LEU A 326 -26.76 -8.13 6.53
N ASP A 327 -27.12 -8.27 7.81
CA ASP A 327 -27.66 -9.51 8.37
C ASP A 327 -26.70 -10.72 8.17
N SER A 328 -27.06 -11.69 7.32
CA SER A 328 -26.21 -12.83 6.94
C SER A 328 -25.45 -12.62 5.62
N LYS A 329 -25.66 -11.47 4.94
CA LYS A 329 -25.07 -11.17 3.65
C LYS A 329 -23.79 -10.36 3.80
N GLU A 330 -22.82 -10.59 2.92
CA GLU A 330 -21.57 -9.84 2.84
C GLU A 330 -21.59 -8.89 1.63
N ILE A 331 -21.02 -7.71 1.82
CA ILE A 331 -20.67 -6.76 0.77
C ILE A 331 -19.14 -6.65 0.79
N ASP A 332 -18.51 -6.86 -0.35
CA ASP A 332 -17.05 -6.95 -0.41
C ASP A 332 -16.39 -5.68 0.12
N PHE A 333 -16.85 -4.50 -0.30
CA PHE A 333 -16.33 -3.23 0.20
C PHE A 333 -17.41 -2.19 0.48
N VAL A 334 -17.28 -1.56 1.65
CA VAL A 334 -17.91 -0.29 2.00
C VAL A 334 -16.79 0.76 1.95
N ALA A 335 -16.75 1.52 0.87
CA ALA A 335 -15.71 2.49 0.59
C ALA A 335 -16.15 3.91 0.94
N ARG A 336 -15.34 4.63 1.76
CA ARG A 336 -15.62 5.99 2.21
C ARG A 336 -14.49 6.93 1.84
N ARG A 337 -14.84 8.07 1.24
CA ARG A 337 -13.90 9.14 0.90
C ARG A 337 -14.59 10.49 1.06
N ALA A 338 -14.13 11.33 1.96
CA ALA A 338 -14.83 12.58 2.34
C ALA A 338 -16.34 12.32 2.60
N ASP A 339 -17.23 12.94 1.83
CA ASP A 339 -18.68 12.78 1.95
C ASP A 339 -19.25 11.65 1.06
N GLU A 340 -18.41 10.96 0.31
CA GLU A 340 -18.80 9.86 -0.58
C GLU A 340 -18.79 8.53 0.16
N LEU A 341 -19.89 7.76 0.00
CA LEU A 341 -19.98 6.36 0.40
C LEU A 341 -20.37 5.53 -0.83
N LEU A 342 -19.57 4.50 -1.09
CA LEU A 342 -19.73 3.60 -2.22
C LEU A 342 -19.77 2.16 -1.73
N TYR A 343 -20.77 1.39 -2.16
CA TYR A 343 -20.82 -0.06 -1.96
C TYR A 343 -20.31 -0.77 -3.22
N VAL A 344 -19.34 -1.65 -3.05
CA VAL A 344 -18.73 -2.38 -4.15
C VAL A 344 -18.86 -3.88 -3.93
N GLN A 345 -19.39 -4.58 -4.91
CA GLN A 345 -19.36 -6.02 -5.01
C GLN A 345 -18.40 -6.41 -6.14
N VAL A 346 -17.66 -7.49 -5.95
CA VAL A 346 -16.65 -7.94 -6.91
C VAL A 346 -16.93 -9.38 -7.29
N THR A 347 -17.10 -9.63 -8.58
CA THR A 347 -17.30 -11.00 -9.09
C THR A 347 -16.52 -11.24 -10.36
N TYR A 348 -15.97 -12.42 -10.56
CA TYR A 348 -15.26 -12.73 -11.81
C TYR A 348 -16.20 -12.74 -13.00
N GLN A 349 -17.38 -13.31 -12.83
CA GLN A 349 -18.45 -13.38 -13.85
C GLN A 349 -19.78 -13.35 -13.13
N ILE A 350 -20.75 -12.61 -13.69
CA ILE A 350 -22.10 -12.59 -13.14
C ILE A 350 -22.72 -13.98 -13.25
N PRO A 351 -23.10 -14.63 -12.15
CA PRO A 351 -23.79 -15.90 -12.19
C PRO A 351 -25.19 -15.74 -12.79
N GLU A 352 -25.76 -16.82 -13.30
CA GLU A 352 -27.14 -16.83 -13.84
C GLU A 352 -28.19 -16.48 -12.76
N ASN A 353 -27.88 -16.81 -11.50
CA ASN A 353 -28.67 -16.42 -10.34
C ASN A 353 -28.13 -15.05 -9.83
N THR A 354 -29.01 -14.06 -9.67
CA THR A 354 -28.68 -12.64 -9.40
C THR A 354 -28.19 -12.35 -7.96
N HIS A 355 -27.63 -13.35 -7.23
CA HIS A 355 -27.23 -13.19 -5.83
C HIS A 355 -26.20 -12.06 -5.57
N GLU A 356 -25.37 -11.74 -6.55
CA GLU A 356 -24.35 -10.68 -6.40
C GLU A 356 -24.98 -9.29 -6.33
N THR A 357 -26.07 -9.03 -7.06
CA THR A 357 -26.80 -7.77 -6.99
C THR A 357 -27.80 -7.77 -5.84
N ASP A 358 -28.38 -8.91 -5.48
CA ASP A 358 -29.34 -9.04 -4.38
C ASP A 358 -28.79 -8.49 -3.06
N ASN A 359 -27.51 -8.72 -2.77
CA ASN A 359 -26.91 -8.21 -1.55
C ASN A 359 -26.92 -6.67 -1.51
N LEU A 360 -26.61 -6.02 -2.62
CA LEU A 360 -26.60 -4.57 -2.76
C LEU A 360 -28.03 -3.97 -2.74
N LEU A 361 -29.01 -4.67 -3.34
CA LEU A 361 -30.41 -4.24 -3.38
C LEU A 361 -31.08 -4.21 -2.00
N HIS A 362 -30.61 -5.04 -1.06
CA HIS A 362 -31.12 -5.06 0.31
C HIS A 362 -30.66 -3.85 1.15
N ILE A 363 -29.66 -3.10 0.69
CA ILE A 363 -29.20 -1.87 1.34
C ILE A 363 -30.17 -0.75 1.01
N ARG A 364 -30.92 -0.29 2.04
CA ARG A 364 -32.00 0.70 1.91
C ARG A 364 -31.52 2.17 2.06
N ASP A 365 -30.43 2.51 1.40
CA ASP A 365 -29.97 3.89 1.34
C ASP A 365 -29.73 4.32 -0.11
N ASN A 366 -29.47 5.62 -0.32
CA ASN A 366 -29.30 6.22 -1.64
C ASN A 366 -27.82 6.34 -2.07
N HIS A 367 -26.91 5.69 -1.35
CA HIS A 367 -25.50 5.70 -1.73
C HIS A 367 -25.24 4.87 -2.97
N LYS A 368 -24.18 5.22 -3.69
CA LYS A 368 -23.81 4.55 -4.95
C LYS A 368 -23.47 3.08 -4.69
N LYS A 369 -23.96 2.23 -5.57
CA LYS A 369 -23.72 0.79 -5.57
C LYS A 369 -23.17 0.38 -6.93
N ILE A 370 -22.12 -0.41 -6.98
CA ILE A 370 -21.53 -0.92 -8.23
C ILE A 370 -21.14 -2.39 -8.09
N VAL A 371 -21.15 -3.09 -9.21
CA VAL A 371 -20.55 -4.42 -9.33
C VAL A 371 -19.36 -4.33 -10.28
N ILE A 372 -18.18 -4.77 -9.85
CA ILE A 372 -16.98 -4.86 -10.68
C ILE A 372 -16.83 -6.31 -11.15
N THR A 373 -16.72 -6.49 -12.47
CA THR A 373 -16.63 -7.82 -13.09
C THR A 373 -15.24 -8.08 -13.66
N GLY A 374 -14.74 -9.31 -13.47
CA GLY A 374 -13.48 -9.77 -14.06
C GLY A 374 -13.58 -10.11 -15.54
N LYS A 375 -14.78 -10.37 -16.04
CA LYS A 375 -15.08 -10.56 -17.47
C LYS A 375 -15.98 -9.45 -17.97
N TYR A 376 -15.77 -9.06 -19.21
CA TYR A 376 -16.68 -8.14 -19.91
C TYR A 376 -18.09 -8.76 -20.00
N ASP A 377 -19.10 -7.98 -19.67
CA ASP A 377 -20.51 -8.33 -19.77
C ASP A 377 -21.20 -7.27 -20.62
N GLU A 378 -21.97 -7.68 -21.63
CA GLU A 378 -22.70 -6.76 -22.50
C GLU A 378 -23.79 -5.98 -21.74
N ARG A 379 -24.29 -6.54 -20.65
CA ARG A 379 -25.21 -5.85 -19.74
C ARG A 379 -24.44 -4.78 -18.98
N ARG A 380 -24.88 -3.56 -19.09
CA ARG A 380 -24.28 -2.41 -18.40
C ARG A 380 -24.78 -2.22 -16.98
N GLN A 381 -25.91 -2.86 -16.65
CA GLN A 381 -26.54 -2.81 -15.34
C GLN A 381 -27.45 -4.00 -15.11
N ILE A 382 -27.67 -4.35 -13.85
CA ILE A 382 -28.68 -5.32 -13.40
C ILE A 382 -29.46 -4.63 -12.27
N ASP A 383 -30.81 -4.58 -12.39
CA ASP A 383 -31.69 -3.97 -11.38
C ASP A 383 -31.31 -2.52 -11.01
N GLY A 384 -30.79 -1.76 -11.95
CA GLY A 384 -30.34 -0.39 -11.76
C GLY A 384 -28.95 -0.26 -11.14
N ILE A 385 -28.26 -1.36 -10.82
CA ILE A 385 -26.89 -1.36 -10.31
C ILE A 385 -25.91 -1.48 -11.51
N PRO A 386 -25.00 -0.51 -11.69
CA PRO A 386 -23.99 -0.55 -12.76
C PRO A 386 -23.08 -1.79 -12.64
N LEU A 387 -22.84 -2.42 -13.79
CA LEU A 387 -21.82 -3.46 -13.99
C LEU A 387 -20.64 -2.82 -14.71
N ILE A 388 -19.46 -2.86 -14.11
CA ILE A 388 -18.27 -2.24 -14.67
C ILE A 388 -17.19 -3.29 -14.85
N TYR A 389 -16.71 -3.43 -16.09
CA TYR A 389 -15.58 -4.31 -16.37
C TYR A 389 -14.31 -3.77 -15.70
N ILE A 390 -13.55 -4.64 -15.04
CA ILE A 390 -12.39 -4.25 -14.24
C ILE A 390 -11.39 -3.40 -15.02
N VAL A 391 -11.13 -3.71 -16.26
CA VAL A 391 -10.14 -2.96 -17.08
C VAL A 391 -10.63 -1.55 -17.31
N ASP A 392 -11.91 -1.38 -17.69
CA ASP A 392 -12.51 -0.06 -17.88
C ASP A 392 -12.44 0.74 -16.56
N TRP A 393 -12.83 0.12 -15.44
CA TRP A 393 -12.80 0.74 -14.13
C TRP A 393 -11.40 1.19 -13.69
N LEU A 394 -10.36 0.37 -13.95
CA LEU A 394 -8.96 0.71 -13.61
C LEU A 394 -8.41 1.86 -14.48
N LEU A 395 -8.99 2.07 -15.66
CA LEU A 395 -8.60 3.12 -16.61
C LEU A 395 -9.48 4.37 -16.53
N GLU A 396 -10.57 4.36 -15.75
CA GLU A 396 -11.31 5.58 -15.44
C GLU A 396 -10.39 6.57 -14.74
N SER A 397 -10.39 7.83 -15.18
CA SER A 397 -9.74 8.92 -14.48
C SER A 397 -10.45 9.19 -13.16
N ASP A 398 -9.69 9.33 -12.08
CA ASP A 398 -10.18 9.98 -10.85
C ASP A 398 -10.38 11.48 -11.19
N GLU A 399 -11.57 11.88 -11.66
CA GLU A 399 -11.98 13.28 -11.69
C GLU A 399 -12.35 13.78 -10.31
#